data_a917aac80a785a3ea62d068f357e16f8
#
_entry.id   a917aac80a785a3ea62d068f357e16f8
#
_cell.length_a   1.000
_cell.length_b   1.000
_cell.length_c   1.000
_cell.angle_alpha   90.00
_cell.angle_beta   90.00
_cell.angle_gamma   90.00
#
_symmetry.space_group_name_H-M   'P 1'
#
loop_
_entity.id
_entity.type
_entity.pdbx_description
1 polymer ?
#
loop_
_entity_poly.entity_id
_entity_poly.type
_entity_poly.pdbx_seq_one_letter_code
_entity_poly.pdbx_strand_id
1 'polypeptide(L)'
;NIIAKIAHGICDDLLTCVCCATKAPILICPAMNENMYKNRITQDNIKKLKSLGYRFVEPIKGRLACGKVGVGCLAEVESIIKAVKNIL
;
A
#
# COMPACT_ATOMS: atom_id res chain seq x y z
N ASN A 1 -4.90 -1.93 -7.37
CA ASN A 1 -5.60 -0.93 -8.19
C ASN A 1 -5.31 0.49 -7.71
N ILE A 2 -5.59 0.81 -6.46
CA ILE A 2 -5.36 2.17 -5.95
C ILE A 2 -3.87 2.56 -5.96
N ILE A 3 -2.98 1.63 -5.64
CA ILE A 3 -1.54 1.88 -5.69
C ILE A 3 -1.11 2.29 -7.10
N ALA A 4 -1.58 1.58 -8.12
CA ALA A 4 -1.29 1.90 -9.50
C ALA A 4 -1.85 3.27 -9.89
N LYS A 5 -3.06 3.57 -9.49
CA LYS A 5 -3.68 4.87 -9.77
C LYS A 5 -2.90 6.02 -9.14
N ILE A 6 -2.54 5.89 -7.86
CA ILE A 6 -1.76 6.92 -7.17
C ILE A 6 -0.39 7.09 -7.83
N ALA A 7 0.28 5.98 -8.16
CA ALA A 7 1.60 6.01 -8.78
C ALA A 7 1.60 6.70 -10.14
N HIS A 8 0.48 6.69 -10.85
CA HIS A 8 0.36 7.28 -12.18
C HIS A 8 -0.49 8.56 -12.20
N GLY A 9 -0.84 9.10 -11.04
CA GLY A 9 -1.55 10.37 -10.95
C GLY A 9 -2.98 10.34 -11.43
N ILE A 10 -3.63 9.17 -11.40
CA ILE A 10 -5.01 9.03 -11.84
C ILE A 10 -5.95 9.42 -10.71
N CYS A 11 -6.79 10.41 -10.97
CA CYS A 11 -7.74 10.97 -10.00
C CYS A 11 -9.16 10.79 -10.56
N ASP A 12 -9.66 9.58 -10.55
CA ASP A 12 -10.95 9.26 -11.15
C ASP A 12 -12.06 8.94 -10.14
N ASP A 13 -11.77 9.03 -8.86
CA ASP A 13 -12.75 8.93 -7.79
C ASP A 13 -12.35 9.84 -6.62
N LEU A 14 -13.20 9.92 -5.60
CA LEU A 14 -12.95 10.79 -4.44
C LEU A 14 -11.67 10.43 -3.72
N LEU A 15 -11.42 9.14 -3.50
CA LEU A 15 -10.24 8.67 -2.78
C LEU A 15 -8.96 9.06 -3.51
N THR A 16 -8.87 8.78 -4.79
CA THR A 16 -7.68 9.11 -5.59
C THR A 16 -7.50 10.62 -5.72
N CYS A 17 -8.59 11.37 -5.83
CA CYS A 17 -8.49 12.85 -5.85
C CYS A 17 -7.96 13.39 -4.53
N VAL A 18 -8.39 12.86 -3.39
CA VAL A 18 -7.86 13.24 -2.09
C VAL A 18 -6.37 12.94 -2.00
N CYS A 19 -5.95 11.75 -2.45
CA CYS A 19 -4.54 11.37 -2.45
C CYS A 19 -3.69 12.30 -3.31
N CYS A 20 -4.22 12.76 -4.45
CA CYS A 20 -3.48 13.67 -5.32
C CYS A 20 -3.41 15.09 -4.75
N ALA A 21 -4.43 15.53 -4.03
CA ALA A 21 -4.56 16.91 -3.57
C ALA A 21 -3.97 17.17 -2.18
N THR A 22 -3.88 16.15 -1.34
CA THR A 22 -3.44 16.34 0.05
C THR A 22 -1.96 16.66 0.15
N LYS A 23 -1.61 17.48 1.11
CA LYS A 23 -0.22 17.72 1.53
C LYS A 23 0.16 16.91 2.77
N ALA A 24 -0.80 16.20 3.36
CA ALA A 24 -0.56 15.35 4.52
C ALA A 24 0.25 14.11 4.12
N PRO A 25 1.02 13.53 5.05
CA PRO A 25 1.67 12.26 4.81
C PRO A 25 0.65 11.16 4.50
N ILE A 26 0.99 10.29 3.57
CA ILE A 26 0.14 9.14 3.22
C ILE A 26 0.85 7.86 3.62
N LEU A 27 0.16 7.04 4.39
CA LEU A 27 0.61 5.71 4.78
C LEU A 27 -0.25 4.68 4.06
N ILE A 28 0.40 3.76 3.37
CA ILE A 28 -0.27 2.69 2.64
C ILE A 28 0.05 1.36 3.30
N CYS A 29 -1.00 0.59 3.58
CA CYS A 29 -0.88 -0.74 4.18
C CYS A 29 -1.44 -1.77 3.18
N PRO A 30 -0.62 -2.29 2.27
CA PRO A 30 -1.12 -3.19 1.23
C PRO A 30 -1.63 -4.51 1.81
N ALA A 31 -2.71 -5.01 1.22
CA ALA A 31 -3.23 -6.35 1.46
C ALA A 31 -3.75 -6.87 0.13
N MET A 32 -3.15 -7.94 -0.38
CA MET A 32 -3.51 -8.48 -1.67
C MET A 32 -3.02 -9.91 -1.84
N ASN A 33 -3.49 -10.57 -2.89
CA ASN A 33 -3.01 -11.87 -3.30
C ASN A 33 -1.48 -11.85 -3.49
N GLU A 34 -0.81 -12.96 -3.11
CA GLU A 34 0.64 -13.04 -3.18
C GLU A 34 1.19 -12.78 -4.58
N ASN A 35 0.54 -13.35 -5.61
CA ASN A 35 0.99 -13.15 -6.99
C ASN A 35 0.82 -11.69 -7.43
N MET A 36 -0.24 -11.03 -6.99
CA MET A 36 -0.44 -9.61 -7.25
C MET A 36 0.63 -8.78 -6.56
N TYR A 37 0.94 -9.10 -5.31
CA TYR A 37 1.96 -8.38 -4.55
C TYR A 37 3.36 -8.55 -5.16
N LYS A 38 3.71 -9.77 -5.59
CA LYS A 38 5.00 -10.09 -6.20
C LYS A 38 5.09 -9.66 -7.67
N ASN A 39 3.98 -9.29 -8.29
CA ASN A 39 3.99 -8.83 -9.68
C ASN A 39 4.94 -7.63 -9.83
N ARG A 40 5.78 -7.68 -10.86
CA ARG A 40 6.81 -6.65 -11.06
C ARG A 40 6.21 -5.26 -11.20
N ILE A 41 5.09 -5.12 -11.90
CA ILE A 41 4.44 -3.82 -12.07
C ILE A 41 3.99 -3.28 -10.72
N THR A 42 3.40 -4.11 -9.88
CA THR A 42 3.01 -3.73 -8.52
C THR A 42 4.22 -3.30 -7.69
N GLN A 43 5.29 -4.07 -7.72
CA GLN A 43 6.51 -3.75 -6.98
C GLN A 43 7.16 -2.46 -7.49
N ASP A 44 7.18 -2.24 -8.80
CA ASP A 44 7.70 -1.01 -9.38
C ASP A 44 6.87 0.20 -8.96
N ASN A 45 5.54 0.08 -8.91
CA ASN A 45 4.65 1.14 -8.46
C ASN A 45 4.89 1.47 -6.97
N ILE A 46 5.06 0.45 -6.13
CA ILE A 46 5.39 0.64 -4.71
C ILE A 46 6.72 1.37 -4.55
N LYS A 47 7.73 0.95 -5.29
CA LYS A 47 9.05 1.61 -5.28
C LYS A 47 8.93 3.07 -5.68
N LYS A 48 8.19 3.36 -6.73
CA LYS A 48 7.98 4.73 -7.20
C LYS A 48 7.34 5.58 -6.12
N LEU A 49 6.30 5.08 -5.47
CA LEU A 49 5.64 5.81 -4.41
C LEU A 49 6.55 6.03 -3.21
N LYS A 50 7.34 5.03 -2.81
CA LYS A 50 8.32 5.18 -1.75
C LYS A 50 9.33 6.28 -2.07
N SER A 51 9.79 6.35 -3.31
CA SER A 51 10.74 7.38 -3.74
C SER A 51 10.14 8.77 -3.71
N LEU A 52 8.83 8.88 -3.80
CA LEU A 52 8.10 10.15 -3.75
C LEU A 52 7.67 10.55 -2.33
N GLY A 53 8.05 9.77 -1.32
CA GLY A 53 7.78 10.09 0.08
C GLY A 53 6.56 9.39 0.68
N TYR A 54 5.86 8.56 -0.07
CA TYR A 54 4.78 7.75 0.48
C TYR A 54 5.35 6.70 1.42
N ARG A 55 4.66 6.45 2.52
CA ARG A 55 5.07 5.47 3.52
C ARG A 55 4.27 4.20 3.39
N PHE A 56 4.90 3.08 3.67
CA PHE A 56 4.28 1.77 3.55
C PHE A 56 4.50 0.95 4.81
N VAL A 57 3.47 0.19 5.20
CA VAL A 57 3.63 -0.92 6.13
C VAL A 57 3.51 -2.19 5.30
N GLU A 58 4.60 -2.94 5.21
CA GLU A 58 4.66 -4.12 4.33
C GLU A 58 3.65 -5.17 4.77
N PRO A 59 3.01 -5.87 3.81
CA PRO A 59 2.15 -6.99 4.14
C PRO A 59 2.98 -8.14 4.74
N ILE A 60 2.33 -8.97 5.54
CA ILE A 60 2.97 -10.08 6.19
C ILE A 60 2.60 -11.39 5.50
N LYS A 61 3.39 -12.44 5.77
CA LYS A 61 3.09 -13.80 5.38
C LYS A 61 2.04 -14.36 6.32
N GLY A 62 0.98 -14.92 5.76
CA GLY A 62 -0.10 -15.48 6.55
C GLY A 62 -1.13 -16.12 5.65
N ARG A 63 -2.28 -16.49 6.22
CA ARG A 63 -3.37 -17.10 5.45
C ARG A 63 -4.12 -16.00 4.69
N LEU A 64 -4.15 -16.11 3.38
CA LEU A 64 -4.88 -15.22 2.50
C LEU A 64 -6.37 -15.58 2.48
N ALA A 65 -7.19 -14.66 1.98
CA ALA A 65 -8.64 -14.86 1.87
C ALA A 65 -9.02 -16.10 1.06
N CYS A 66 -8.18 -16.51 0.11
CA CYS A 66 -8.38 -17.73 -0.68
C CYS A 66 -7.96 -19.02 0.04
N GLY A 67 -7.52 -18.97 1.30
CA GLY A 67 -7.08 -20.11 2.09
C GLY A 67 -5.63 -20.50 1.91
N LYS A 68 -4.90 -19.87 1.00
CA LYS A 68 -3.47 -20.13 0.79
C LYS A 68 -2.63 -19.37 1.81
N VAL A 69 -1.46 -19.92 2.13
CA VAL A 69 -0.45 -19.21 2.94
C VAL A 69 0.52 -18.53 1.98
N GLY A 70 0.77 -17.26 2.22
CA GLY A 70 1.70 -16.49 1.39
C GLY A 70 1.84 -15.05 1.85
N VAL A 71 2.71 -14.28 1.19
CA VAL A 71 2.88 -12.85 1.44
C VAL A 71 1.73 -12.08 0.81
N GLY A 72 1.19 -11.10 1.52
CA GLY A 72 0.12 -10.25 1.01
C GLY A 72 -0.98 -9.98 2.03
N CYS A 73 -0.92 -10.61 3.19
CA CYS A 73 -1.85 -10.32 4.28
C CYS A 73 -1.57 -8.94 4.86
N LEU A 74 -2.64 -8.26 5.28
CA LEU A 74 -2.50 -6.98 5.97
C LEU A 74 -1.53 -7.10 7.13
N ALA A 75 -0.67 -6.10 7.31
CA ALA A 75 0.22 -6.03 8.46
C ALA A 75 -0.56 -6.06 9.77
N GLU A 76 0.08 -6.48 10.84
CA GLU A 76 -0.56 -6.48 12.15
C GLU A 76 -0.92 -5.07 12.59
N VAL A 77 -2.05 -4.95 13.29
CA VAL A 77 -2.57 -3.65 13.76
C VAL A 77 -1.52 -2.88 14.55
N GLU A 78 -0.75 -3.56 15.39
CA GLU A 78 0.30 -2.92 16.19
C GLU A 78 1.38 -2.29 15.31
N SER A 79 1.76 -2.96 14.23
CA SER A 79 2.73 -2.42 13.27
C SER A 79 2.20 -1.18 12.57
N ILE A 80 0.92 -1.19 12.21
CA ILE A 80 0.27 -0.05 11.59
C ILE A 80 0.22 1.14 12.55
N ILE A 81 -0.17 0.89 13.79
CA ILE A 81 -0.23 1.94 14.82
C ILE A 81 1.16 2.56 15.05
N LYS A 82 2.19 1.72 15.14
CA LYS A 82 3.57 2.19 15.29
C LYS A 82 4.00 3.06 14.13
N ALA A 83 3.67 2.66 12.91
CA ALA A 83 3.99 3.45 11.72
C ALA A 83 3.29 4.80 11.72
N VAL A 84 2.01 4.85 12.13
CA VAL A 84 1.26 6.10 12.26
C VAL A 84 1.92 7.02 13.28
N LYS A 85 2.31 6.50 14.44
CA LYS A 85 2.98 7.28 15.48
C LYS A 85 4.31 7.86 15.00
N ASN A 86 5.05 7.13 14.18
CA ASN A 86 6.32 7.60 13.64
C ASN A 86 6.16 8.73 12.63
N ILE A 87 5.00 8.86 12.00
CA ILE A 87 4.70 9.94 11.06
C ILE A 87 4.23 11.20 11.77
N LEU A 88 3.50 11.04 12.87
CA LEU A 88 3.02 12.16 13.68
C LEU A 88 4.19 12.79 14.51
#